data_8239c548972b8986310bd5a67b394638
#
_entry.id   8239c548972b8986310bd5a67b394638
#
_cell.length_a   1.000
_cell.length_b   1.000
_cell.length_c   1.000
_cell.angle_alpha   90.00
_cell.angle_beta   90.00
_cell.angle_gamma   90.00
#
_symmetry.space_group_name_H-M   'P 1'
#
loop_
_entity.id
_entity.type
_entity.pdbx_description
1 polymer ?
#
loop_
_entity_poly.entity_id
_entity_poly.type
_entity_poly.pdbx_seq_one_letter_code
_entity_poly.pdbx_strand_id
1 'polypeptide(L)'
;KPMPKRRKRKAPRASTHRVYCTYFPDGRYYIGYSCKPEKQWEKYFGSSSVIREEGTENLKKELIVEFPNKNSAKLQEMLLQLQHRDDSYCINDMIHVRLRLKYLTEFEPVDWEPKVYGEL
;
A
#
# COMPACT_ATOMS: atom_id res chain seq x y z
N LYS A 1 -29.65 -3.87 36.09
CA LYS A 1 -29.73 -4.28 34.72
C LYS A 1 -28.32 -4.55 34.21
N PRO A 2 -28.00 -5.80 33.86
CA PRO A 2 -26.66 -6.09 33.36
C PRO A 2 -26.38 -5.31 32.09
N MET A 3 -25.23 -4.65 32.06
CA MET A 3 -24.77 -4.03 30.83
C MET A 3 -24.65 -5.09 29.74
N PRO A 4 -25.06 -4.79 28.49
CA PRO A 4 -24.81 -5.71 27.40
C PRO A 4 -23.32 -6.05 27.35
N LYS A 5 -23.02 -7.34 27.33
CA LYS A 5 -21.64 -7.79 27.19
C LYS A 5 -21.05 -7.13 25.96
N ARG A 6 -20.04 -6.29 26.16
CA ARG A 6 -19.19 -5.87 25.06
C ARG A 6 -18.72 -7.13 24.34
N ARG A 7 -18.96 -7.20 23.06
CA ARG A 7 -18.27 -8.17 22.24
C ARG A 7 -16.81 -8.11 22.60
N LYS A 8 -16.26 -9.21 23.07
CA LYS A 8 -14.81 -9.30 23.23
C LYS A 8 -14.21 -8.87 21.90
N ARG A 9 -13.54 -7.75 21.88
CA ARG A 9 -12.67 -7.45 20.75
C ARG A 9 -11.75 -8.64 20.60
N LYS A 10 -11.81 -9.30 19.47
CA LYS A 10 -10.74 -10.22 19.11
C LYS A 10 -9.45 -9.46 19.33
N ALA A 11 -8.48 -10.07 20.02
CA ALA A 11 -7.15 -9.52 20.12
C ALA A 11 -6.76 -8.95 18.76
N PRO A 12 -6.28 -7.69 18.68
CA PRO A 12 -5.90 -7.13 17.39
C PRO A 12 -4.91 -8.09 16.76
N ARG A 13 -5.30 -8.70 15.67
CA ARG A 13 -4.33 -9.37 14.82
C ARG A 13 -3.25 -8.35 14.52
N ALA A 14 -2.01 -8.72 14.74
CA ALA A 14 -0.89 -7.91 14.28
C ALA A 14 -1.18 -7.61 12.81
N SER A 15 -1.73 -6.42 12.54
CA SER A 15 -2.05 -6.01 11.20
C SER A 15 -0.76 -5.70 10.48
N THR A 16 -0.49 -6.38 9.40
CA THR A 16 0.63 -6.06 8.55
C THR A 16 0.20 -4.95 7.60
N HIS A 17 0.88 -3.83 7.67
CA HIS A 17 0.61 -2.67 6.82
C HIS A 17 1.68 -2.62 5.74
N ARG A 18 1.28 -2.86 4.50
CA ARG A 18 2.19 -3.02 3.36
C ARG A 18 2.16 -1.82 2.45
N VAL A 19 3.35 -1.39 2.04
CA VAL A 19 3.52 -0.47 0.92
C VAL A 19 4.04 -1.31 -0.25
N TYR A 20 3.39 -1.22 -1.38
CA TYR A 20 3.67 -2.08 -2.53
C TYR A 20 3.65 -1.29 -3.82
N CYS A 21 4.18 -1.91 -4.87
CA CYS A 21 4.10 -1.40 -6.22
C CYS A 21 3.52 -2.46 -7.15
N THR A 22 2.51 -2.08 -7.92
CA THR A 22 1.94 -2.90 -8.98
C THR A 22 2.52 -2.45 -10.31
N TYR A 23 3.00 -3.39 -11.11
CA TYR A 23 3.65 -3.14 -12.39
C TYR A 23 2.82 -3.64 -13.54
N PHE A 24 2.75 -2.83 -14.59
CA PHE A 24 2.11 -3.17 -15.87
C PHE A 24 3.18 -3.62 -16.88
N PRO A 25 2.81 -4.47 -17.83
CA PRO A 25 3.78 -4.95 -18.84
C PRO A 25 4.42 -3.84 -19.68
N ASP A 26 3.74 -2.71 -19.83
CA ASP A 26 4.22 -1.56 -20.62
C ASP A 26 5.14 -0.61 -19.85
N GLY A 27 5.45 -0.92 -18.59
CA GLY A 27 6.32 -0.10 -17.74
C GLY A 27 5.60 0.83 -16.78
N ARG A 28 4.29 1.01 -16.92
CA ARG A 28 3.52 1.79 -15.95
C ARG A 28 3.55 1.10 -14.58
N TYR A 29 3.41 1.86 -13.52
CA TYR A 29 3.37 1.32 -12.17
C TYR A 29 2.48 2.14 -11.25
N TYR A 30 2.03 1.51 -10.18
CA TYR A 30 1.13 2.08 -9.18
C TYR A 30 1.67 1.77 -7.79
N ILE A 31 1.84 2.81 -6.97
CA ILE A 31 2.30 2.69 -5.58
C ILE A 31 1.07 2.71 -4.67
N GLY A 32 0.93 1.70 -3.83
CA GLY A 32 -0.25 1.56 -2.99
C GLY A 32 0.07 1.11 -1.58
N TYR A 33 -0.97 1.10 -0.77
CA TYR A 33 -0.98 0.63 0.60
C TYR A 33 -2.08 -0.42 0.77
N SER A 34 -1.79 -1.46 1.56
CA SER A 34 -2.80 -2.46 1.91
C SER A 34 -2.52 -3.07 3.28
N CYS A 35 -3.58 -3.32 4.03
CA CYS A 35 -3.55 -4.12 5.25
C CYS A 35 -4.42 -5.37 5.13
N LYS A 36 -4.73 -5.80 3.91
CA LYS A 36 -5.59 -6.95 3.68
C LYS A 36 -4.96 -8.24 4.23
N PRO A 37 -5.79 -9.20 4.70
CA PRO A 37 -5.31 -10.53 5.04
C PRO A 37 -4.57 -11.17 3.87
N GLU A 38 -3.64 -12.05 4.16
CA GLU A 38 -2.70 -12.61 3.17
C GLU A 38 -3.39 -13.21 1.94
N LYS A 39 -4.47 -13.97 2.16
CA LYS A 39 -5.22 -14.56 1.03
C LYS A 39 -5.79 -13.53 0.08
N GLN A 40 -6.27 -12.40 0.60
CA GLN A 40 -6.77 -11.29 -0.21
C GLN A 40 -5.63 -10.49 -0.82
N TRP A 41 -4.54 -10.33 -0.08
CA TRP A 41 -3.36 -9.62 -0.52
C TRP A 41 -2.75 -10.23 -1.79
N GLU A 42 -2.67 -11.54 -1.87
CA GLU A 42 -2.11 -12.22 -3.05
C GLU A 42 -2.80 -11.84 -4.36
N LYS A 43 -4.10 -11.55 -4.29
CA LYS A 43 -4.93 -11.23 -5.46
C LYS A 43 -5.17 -9.73 -5.63
N TYR A 44 -4.71 -8.91 -4.71
CA TYR A 44 -4.97 -7.48 -4.70
C TYR A 44 -3.81 -6.72 -5.34
N PHE A 45 -4.11 -5.93 -6.36
CA PHE A 45 -3.13 -5.13 -7.09
C PHE A 45 -3.33 -3.63 -6.96
N GLY A 46 -4.37 -3.20 -6.28
CA GLY A 46 -4.64 -1.79 -6.03
C GLY A 46 -6.08 -1.40 -6.35
N SER A 47 -6.45 -0.19 -5.90
CA SER A 47 -7.80 0.36 -6.07
C SER A 47 -7.90 1.35 -7.23
N SER A 48 -6.85 1.50 -8.03
CA SER A 48 -6.85 2.38 -9.20
C SER A 48 -7.93 1.97 -10.22
N SER A 49 -8.62 2.96 -10.78
CA SER A 49 -9.57 2.73 -11.86
C SER A 49 -8.92 2.09 -13.08
N VAL A 50 -7.66 2.42 -13.36
CA VAL A 50 -6.90 1.84 -14.47
C VAL A 50 -6.74 0.33 -14.26
N ILE A 51 -6.43 -0.10 -13.05
CA ILE A 51 -6.30 -1.53 -12.72
C ILE A 51 -7.64 -2.24 -12.90
N ARG A 52 -8.74 -1.61 -12.48
CA ARG A 52 -10.08 -2.18 -12.66
C ARG A 52 -10.47 -2.33 -14.14
N GLU A 53 -10.14 -1.33 -14.94
CA GLU A 53 -10.50 -1.32 -16.36
C GLU A 53 -9.67 -2.28 -17.20
N GLU A 54 -8.36 -2.36 -16.93
CA GLU A 54 -7.45 -3.17 -17.74
C GLU A 54 -7.33 -4.61 -17.25
N GLY A 55 -7.79 -4.90 -16.02
CA GLY A 55 -7.69 -6.23 -15.44
C GLY A 55 -6.34 -6.53 -14.82
N THR A 56 -6.23 -7.66 -14.14
CA THR A 56 -5.05 -8.00 -13.32
C THR A 56 -4.22 -9.15 -13.87
N GLU A 57 -4.59 -9.70 -15.02
CA GLU A 57 -3.98 -10.94 -15.55
C GLU A 57 -2.46 -10.85 -15.74
N ASN A 58 -1.97 -9.70 -16.20
CA ASN A 58 -0.57 -9.51 -16.54
C ASN A 58 0.16 -8.60 -15.54
N LEU A 59 -0.47 -8.26 -14.45
CA LEU A 59 0.14 -7.41 -13.43
C LEU A 59 1.11 -8.20 -12.57
N LYS A 60 2.17 -7.55 -12.17
CA LYS A 60 3.11 -8.07 -11.17
C LYS A 60 3.12 -7.12 -9.98
N LYS A 61 3.44 -7.63 -8.80
CA LYS A 61 3.44 -6.85 -7.59
C LYS A 61 4.73 -7.05 -6.82
N GLU A 62 5.24 -5.95 -6.30
CA GLU A 62 6.41 -5.95 -5.42
C GLU A 62 6.00 -5.43 -4.06
N LEU A 63 6.32 -6.16 -2.99
CA LEU A 63 6.23 -5.65 -1.64
C LEU A 63 7.46 -4.78 -1.38
N ILE A 64 7.25 -3.47 -1.19
CA ILE A 64 8.37 -2.56 -0.94
C ILE A 64 8.80 -2.66 0.51
N VAL A 65 7.84 -2.51 1.44
CA VAL A 65 8.13 -2.53 2.87
C VAL A 65 6.85 -2.81 3.67
N GLU A 66 7.01 -3.40 4.85
CA GLU A 66 5.94 -3.62 5.82
C GLU A 66 6.19 -2.77 7.06
N PHE A 67 5.11 -2.26 7.64
CA PHE A 67 5.16 -1.51 8.89
C PHE A 67 4.18 -2.10 9.90
N PRO A 68 4.48 -1.98 11.21
CA PRO A 68 3.56 -2.47 12.25
C PRO A 68 2.35 -1.55 12.44
N ASN A 69 2.36 -0.33 11.92
CA ASN A 69 1.26 0.60 12.06
C ASN A 69 0.90 1.26 10.74
N LYS A 70 -0.38 1.66 10.64
CA LYS A 70 -0.94 2.27 9.45
C LYS A 70 -0.31 3.62 9.12
N ASN A 71 -0.03 4.44 10.13
CA ASN A 71 0.47 5.80 9.90
C ASN A 71 1.82 5.78 9.19
N SER A 72 2.74 4.93 9.64
CA SER A 72 4.05 4.78 9.00
C SER A 72 3.93 4.30 7.55
N ALA A 73 3.08 3.30 7.32
CA ALA A 73 2.86 2.78 5.96
C ALA A 73 2.26 3.85 5.04
N LYS A 74 1.26 4.58 5.52
CA LYS A 74 0.62 5.65 4.74
C LYS A 74 1.59 6.79 4.46
N LEU A 75 2.45 7.15 5.40
CA LEU A 75 3.48 8.17 5.17
C LEU A 75 4.48 7.70 4.13
N GLN A 76 4.95 6.46 4.22
CA GLN A 76 5.88 5.89 3.26
C GLN A 76 5.27 5.85 1.86
N GLU A 77 4.02 5.43 1.74
CA GLU A 77 3.29 5.46 0.47
C GLU A 77 3.27 6.86 -0.12
N MET A 78 2.90 7.86 0.68
CA MET A 78 2.84 9.25 0.25
C MET A 78 4.21 9.76 -0.21
N LEU A 79 5.26 9.49 0.56
CA LEU A 79 6.61 9.94 0.20
C LEU A 79 7.06 9.36 -1.14
N LEU A 80 6.79 8.10 -1.40
CA LEU A 80 7.12 7.47 -2.67
C LEU A 80 6.30 8.04 -3.83
N GLN A 81 5.01 8.27 -3.61
CA GLN A 81 4.15 8.88 -4.62
C GLN A 81 4.63 10.30 -4.96
N LEU A 82 5.03 11.08 -3.95
CA LEU A 82 5.58 12.42 -4.16
C LEU A 82 6.92 12.37 -4.90
N GLN A 83 7.79 11.44 -4.53
CA GLN A 83 9.09 11.27 -5.17
C GLN A 83 8.96 10.95 -6.65
N HIS A 84 7.94 10.19 -7.03
CA HIS A 84 7.72 9.74 -8.41
C HIS A 84 6.63 10.52 -9.15
N ARG A 85 6.18 11.66 -8.62
CA ARG A 85 5.07 12.44 -9.19
C ARG A 85 5.33 12.94 -10.60
N ASP A 86 6.58 13.13 -10.96
CA ASP A 86 6.97 13.62 -12.29
C ASP A 86 7.30 12.48 -13.28
N ASP A 87 7.23 11.24 -12.82
CA ASP A 87 7.45 10.08 -13.69
C ASP A 87 6.15 9.77 -14.43
N SER A 88 6.19 9.89 -15.76
CA SER A 88 5.03 9.64 -16.61
C SER A 88 4.50 8.20 -16.54
N TYR A 89 5.34 7.25 -16.12
CA TYR A 89 4.94 5.86 -15.93
C TYR A 89 4.23 5.60 -14.59
N CYS A 90 4.34 6.52 -13.63
CA CYS A 90 3.62 6.41 -12.37
C CYS A 90 2.16 6.85 -12.58
N ILE A 91 1.22 5.92 -12.37
CA ILE A 91 -0.19 6.20 -12.63
C ILE A 91 -0.94 6.75 -11.41
N ASN A 92 -0.26 6.96 -10.30
CA ASN A 92 -0.87 7.59 -9.12
C ASN A 92 -1.21 9.05 -9.45
N ASP A 93 -2.48 9.42 -9.28
CA ASP A 93 -2.96 10.76 -9.58
C ASP A 93 -3.42 11.54 -8.35
N MET A 94 -3.62 10.85 -7.22
CA MET A 94 -4.10 11.48 -5.99
C MET A 94 -3.38 10.92 -4.77
N ILE A 95 -3.18 11.80 -3.77
CA ILE A 95 -2.66 11.41 -2.46
C ILE A 95 -3.80 11.50 -1.44
N HIS A 96 -4.07 10.38 -0.76
CA HIS A 96 -5.07 10.31 0.30
C HIS A 96 -4.35 9.99 1.61
N VAL A 97 -4.12 11.02 2.44
CA VAL A 97 -3.37 10.82 3.68
C VAL A 97 -4.06 11.49 4.86
N ARG A 98 -4.32 10.70 5.90
CA ARG A 98 -4.61 11.18 7.24
C ARG A 98 -3.56 10.58 8.17
N LEU A 99 -2.68 11.43 8.70
CA LEU A 99 -1.59 11.02 9.57
C LEU A 99 -1.71 11.67 10.93
N ARG A 100 -1.42 10.90 11.98
CA ARG A 100 -1.28 11.41 13.34
C ARG A 100 0.20 11.45 13.68
N LEU A 101 0.75 12.63 13.85
CA LEU A 101 2.18 12.85 14.06
C LEU A 101 2.74 12.07 15.24
N LYS A 102 1.96 11.91 16.30
CA LYS A 102 2.40 11.20 17.52
C LYS A 102 2.77 9.74 17.28
N TYR A 103 2.29 9.13 16.19
CA TYR A 103 2.60 7.74 15.87
C TYR A 103 3.74 7.61 14.86
N LEU A 104 4.41 8.70 14.54
CA LEU A 104 5.47 8.74 13.53
C LEU A 104 6.86 8.94 14.13
N THR A 105 6.99 8.91 15.46
CA THR A 105 8.25 9.23 16.15
C THR A 105 9.40 8.29 15.81
N GLU A 106 9.10 7.04 15.45
CA GLU A 106 10.10 6.03 15.10
C GLU A 106 10.09 5.71 13.59
N PHE A 107 9.45 6.56 12.80
CA PHE A 107 9.37 6.35 11.37
C PHE A 107 10.71 6.64 10.70
N GLU A 108 11.20 5.68 9.92
CA GLU A 108 12.34 5.86 9.03
C GLU A 108 11.90 5.56 7.60
N PRO A 109 12.11 6.51 6.66
CA PRO A 109 11.73 6.28 5.27
C PRO A 109 12.61 5.23 4.62
N VAL A 110 12.03 4.48 3.71
CA VAL A 110 12.73 3.48 2.90
C VAL A 110 12.96 4.08 1.52
N ASP A 111 14.19 3.97 1.03
CA ASP A 111 14.52 4.33 -0.35
C ASP A 111 14.07 3.22 -1.28
N TRP A 112 13.48 3.61 -2.40
CA TRP A 112 12.98 2.66 -3.38
C TRP A 112 12.89 3.30 -4.76
N GLU A 113 13.20 2.53 -5.78
CA GLU A 113 13.01 2.89 -7.18
C GLU A 113 12.25 1.78 -7.90
N PRO A 114 11.43 2.13 -8.91
CA PRO A 114 10.69 1.11 -9.66
C PRO A 114 11.63 0.20 -10.44
N LYS A 115 11.25 -1.07 -10.50
CA LYS A 115 11.98 -2.11 -11.22
C LYS A 115 11.47 -2.26 -12.64
N VAL A 116 12.28 -2.91 -13.46
CA VAL A 116 11.87 -3.30 -14.82
C VAL A 116 10.91 -4.48 -14.71
N TYR A 117 9.79 -4.41 -15.42
CA TYR A 117 8.74 -5.44 -15.37
C TYR A 117 9.29 -6.85 -15.64
N GLY A 118 10.18 -7.01 -16.61
CA GLY A 118 10.75 -8.30 -16.97
C GLY A 118 11.67 -8.91 -15.89
N GLU A 119 12.08 -8.14 -14.90
CA GLU A 119 12.95 -8.58 -13.80
C GLU A 119 12.18 -8.99 -12.54
N LEU A 120 10.88 -8.86 -12.58
CA LEU A 120 10.01 -9.17 -11.43
C LEU A 120 9.61 -10.64 -11.38
#